data_8a1ad8b8fa4c3874d8e3e5cbe018f2ea
#
_entry.id   8a1ad8b8fa4c3874d8e3e5cbe018f2ea
#
_cell.length_a   1.000
_cell.length_b   1.000
_cell.length_c   1.000
_cell.angle_alpha   90.00
_cell.angle_beta   90.00
_cell.angle_gamma   90.00
#
_symmetry.space_group_name_H-M   'P 1'
#
loop_
_entity.id
_entity.type
_entity.pdbx_description
1 polymer ?
#
loop_
_entity_poly.entity_id
_entity_poly.type
_entity_poly.pdbx_seq_one_letter_code
_entity_poly.pdbx_strand_id
1 'polypeptide(L)'
;MNYPIEITMNTKVEAAVHTWANSLSDLVPVLKGLDTTTKMSDIRDAYAKMLAQNPAPAGVRFEAVDMGGVPGTLVTPDEIKTDAVVMYIHGGAYIVGRPDGYHGIGGNYAKMLGARVYIPDYRLAPEHKFPASIDDTLRAYEWLLEQKIPANRIAFSGESAGGAMVVSVMVAAKSKGLPLPAVGSSISPWANLEHTGASMSNREGLDPLNSKSVLDILARAFLGDTLANHPLASPVFADVTGLPPILVQIGENELMLSDAMRLATHLADNRVRVNLEVWPAMFHAWHFYAAMLPEGQQAMESSVRFIETGLADASR
;
A
#
# COMPACT_ATOMS: atom_id res chain seq x y z
N MET A 1 17.46 -30.65 -5.34
CA MET A 1 16.12 -30.91 -5.88
C MET A 1 15.58 -29.55 -6.32
N ASN A 2 15.59 -29.31 -7.63
CA ASN A 2 14.96 -28.14 -8.21
C ASN A 2 13.45 -28.42 -8.19
N TYR A 3 12.71 -27.69 -7.39
CA TYR A 3 11.28 -27.53 -7.59
C TYR A 3 11.09 -26.31 -8.48
N PRO A 4 10.85 -26.47 -9.77
CA PRO A 4 10.31 -25.40 -10.56
C PRO A 4 8.83 -25.34 -10.24
N ILE A 5 8.43 -24.50 -9.31
CA ILE A 5 7.06 -24.02 -9.30
C ILE A 5 7.03 -22.98 -10.45
N GLU A 6 6.89 -23.46 -11.68
CA GLU A 6 6.38 -22.65 -12.77
C GLU A 6 4.90 -22.39 -12.46
N ILE A 7 4.63 -21.37 -11.66
CA ILE A 7 3.30 -20.78 -11.66
C ILE A 7 3.25 -20.01 -12.98
N THR A 8 2.71 -20.65 -14.00
CA THR A 8 2.40 -20.00 -15.27
C THR A 8 1.32 -18.96 -14.95
N MET A 9 1.68 -17.68 -14.90
CA MET A 9 0.68 -16.62 -14.82
C MET A 9 -0.33 -16.83 -15.94
N ASN A 10 -1.60 -16.81 -15.61
CA ASN A 10 -2.67 -16.84 -16.59
C ASN A 10 -2.45 -15.68 -17.58
N THR A 11 -2.60 -15.93 -18.87
CA THR A 11 -2.34 -14.97 -19.96
C THR A 11 -3.08 -13.63 -19.78
N LYS A 12 -4.23 -13.62 -19.09
CA LYS A 12 -4.95 -12.39 -18.76
C LYS A 12 -4.24 -11.56 -17.69
N VAL A 13 -3.66 -12.22 -16.68
CA VAL A 13 -2.87 -11.56 -15.64
C VAL A 13 -1.58 -11.01 -16.23
N GLU A 14 -0.89 -11.79 -17.09
CA GLU A 14 0.30 -11.29 -17.81
C GLU A 14 -0.01 -10.05 -18.65
N ALA A 15 -1.09 -10.05 -19.43
CA ALA A 15 -1.50 -8.91 -20.23
C ALA A 15 -1.82 -7.68 -19.35
N ALA A 16 -2.48 -7.89 -18.22
CA ALA A 16 -2.80 -6.81 -17.27
C ALA A 16 -1.55 -6.24 -16.61
N VAL A 17 -0.59 -7.09 -16.23
CA VAL A 17 0.71 -6.67 -15.66
C VAL A 17 1.52 -5.90 -16.68
N HIS A 18 1.57 -6.34 -17.94
CA HIS A 18 2.20 -5.59 -19.02
C HIS A 18 1.54 -4.24 -19.25
N THR A 19 0.21 -4.16 -19.19
CA THR A 19 -0.52 -2.89 -19.28
C THR A 19 -0.13 -1.95 -18.13
N TRP A 20 0.00 -2.48 -16.92
CA TRP A 20 0.45 -1.71 -15.76
C TRP A 20 1.87 -1.19 -15.94
N ALA A 21 2.83 -2.05 -16.30
CA ALA A 21 4.21 -1.65 -16.54
C ALA A 21 4.29 -0.55 -17.62
N ASN A 22 3.55 -0.70 -18.71
CA ASN A 22 3.51 0.29 -19.78
C ASN A 22 2.89 1.63 -19.36
N SER A 23 1.91 1.64 -18.45
CA SER A 23 1.28 2.89 -17.96
C SER A 23 2.22 3.80 -17.20
N LEU A 24 3.37 3.28 -16.77
CA LEU A 24 4.43 4.02 -16.06
C LEU A 24 5.60 4.41 -16.99
N SER A 25 5.55 4.06 -18.28
CA SER A 25 6.66 4.28 -19.24
C SER A 25 7.03 5.75 -19.40
N ASP A 26 6.04 6.64 -19.36
CA ASP A 26 6.22 8.08 -19.54
C ASP A 26 6.64 8.81 -18.26
N LEU A 27 6.54 8.15 -17.11
CA LEU A 27 6.84 8.76 -15.82
C LEU A 27 8.32 9.13 -15.67
N VAL A 28 9.22 8.22 -16.02
CA VAL A 28 10.67 8.42 -15.84
C VAL A 28 11.22 9.55 -16.70
N PRO A 29 10.90 9.67 -18.01
CA PRO A 29 11.30 10.83 -18.80
C PRO A 29 10.84 12.16 -18.22
N VAL A 30 9.59 12.25 -17.75
CA VAL A 30 9.05 13.48 -17.14
C VAL A 30 9.79 13.82 -15.85
N LEU A 31 9.99 12.87 -14.95
CA LEU A 31 10.71 13.09 -13.68
C LEU A 31 12.18 13.48 -13.89
N LYS A 32 12.80 13.06 -14.98
CA LYS A 32 14.16 13.47 -15.38
C LYS A 32 14.22 14.81 -16.11
N GLY A 33 13.07 15.41 -16.42
CA GLY A 33 13.01 16.62 -17.25
C GLY A 33 13.40 16.40 -18.72
N LEU A 34 13.40 15.16 -19.19
CA LEU A 34 13.69 14.78 -20.59
C LEU A 34 12.45 14.95 -21.48
N ASP A 35 11.25 14.81 -20.89
CA ASP A 35 9.98 15.17 -21.51
C ASP A 35 9.35 16.33 -20.71
N THR A 36 9.21 17.47 -21.39
CA THR A 36 8.59 18.69 -20.83
C THR A 36 7.19 18.93 -21.37
N THR A 37 6.67 18.04 -22.19
CA THR A 37 5.37 18.15 -22.86
C THR A 37 4.28 17.34 -22.17
N THR A 38 4.61 16.16 -21.65
CA THR A 38 3.69 15.30 -20.91
C THR A 38 3.48 15.85 -19.50
N LYS A 39 2.21 15.99 -19.11
CA LYS A 39 1.85 16.47 -17.78
C LYS A 39 1.73 15.32 -16.78
N MET A 40 2.13 15.55 -15.55
CA MET A 40 1.95 14.58 -14.45
C MET A 40 0.48 14.19 -14.26
N SER A 41 -0.46 15.12 -14.49
CA SER A 41 -1.90 14.82 -14.47
C SER A 41 -2.30 13.73 -15.45
N ASP A 42 -1.75 13.77 -16.68
CA ASP A 42 -2.11 12.83 -17.75
C ASP A 42 -1.57 11.42 -17.41
N ILE A 43 -0.36 11.35 -16.82
CA ILE A 43 0.22 10.08 -16.33
C ILE A 43 -0.64 9.51 -15.19
N ARG A 44 -1.04 10.35 -14.23
CA ARG A 44 -1.91 9.94 -13.10
C ARG A 44 -3.27 9.46 -13.57
N ASP A 45 -3.84 10.15 -14.58
CA ASP A 45 -5.11 9.75 -15.20
C ASP A 45 -5.00 8.40 -15.93
N ALA A 46 -3.92 8.18 -16.66
CA ALA A 46 -3.66 6.91 -17.35
C ALA A 46 -3.46 5.78 -16.33
N TYR A 47 -2.72 6.02 -15.24
CA TYR A 47 -2.48 5.06 -14.17
C TYR A 47 -3.80 4.70 -13.44
N ALA A 48 -4.60 5.68 -13.06
CA ALA A 48 -5.89 5.44 -12.41
C ALA A 48 -6.84 4.65 -13.32
N LYS A 49 -6.93 5.00 -14.62
CA LYS A 49 -7.74 4.26 -15.60
C LYS A 49 -7.28 2.81 -15.76
N MET A 50 -5.98 2.58 -15.71
CA MET A 50 -5.42 1.23 -15.80
C MET A 50 -5.80 0.41 -14.55
N LEU A 51 -5.64 0.94 -13.35
CA LEU A 51 -6.02 0.25 -12.11
C LEU A 51 -7.53 0.00 -12.04
N ALA A 52 -8.35 0.94 -12.53
CA ALA A 52 -9.81 0.81 -12.57
C ALA A 52 -10.31 -0.33 -13.49
N GLN A 53 -9.44 -0.94 -14.31
CA GLN A 53 -9.76 -2.16 -15.04
C GLN A 53 -9.94 -3.38 -14.11
N ASN A 54 -9.46 -3.30 -12.87
CA ASN A 54 -9.77 -4.26 -11.82
C ASN A 54 -11.07 -3.83 -11.13
N PRO A 55 -12.23 -4.38 -11.53
CA PRO A 55 -13.51 -3.84 -11.09
C PRO A 55 -13.76 -4.11 -9.61
N ALA A 56 -14.45 -3.19 -8.98
CA ALA A 56 -14.99 -3.42 -7.65
C ALA A 56 -16.03 -4.55 -7.68
N PRO A 57 -16.14 -5.34 -6.61
CA PRO A 57 -17.20 -6.34 -6.50
C PRO A 57 -18.57 -5.66 -6.45
N ALA A 58 -19.61 -6.35 -6.90
CA ALA A 58 -20.98 -5.89 -6.72
C ALA A 58 -21.35 -5.80 -5.23
N GLY A 59 -22.24 -4.89 -4.87
CA GLY A 59 -22.70 -4.71 -3.50
C GLY A 59 -21.83 -3.75 -2.67
N VAL A 60 -21.18 -2.79 -3.32
CA VAL A 60 -20.46 -1.68 -2.69
C VAL A 60 -20.83 -0.36 -3.34
N ARG A 61 -20.81 0.73 -2.58
CA ARG A 61 -21.04 2.11 -3.04
C ARG A 61 -19.81 2.95 -2.75
N PHE A 62 -19.56 3.95 -3.61
CA PHE A 62 -18.46 4.88 -3.52
C PHE A 62 -18.98 6.31 -3.40
N GLU A 63 -18.51 7.02 -2.40
CA GLU A 63 -18.92 8.38 -2.10
C GLU A 63 -17.69 9.23 -1.84
N ALA A 64 -17.67 10.47 -2.36
CA ALA A 64 -16.62 11.40 -2.03
C ALA A 64 -16.71 11.80 -0.55
N VAL A 65 -15.56 11.90 0.11
CA VAL A 65 -15.46 12.31 1.51
C VAL A 65 -14.31 13.31 1.68
N ASP A 66 -14.50 14.29 2.55
CA ASP A 66 -13.42 15.16 3.04
C ASP A 66 -13.00 14.67 4.43
N MET A 67 -11.75 14.28 4.54
CA MET A 67 -11.16 13.75 5.80
C MET A 67 -10.32 14.84 6.48
N GLY A 68 -11.01 15.94 6.87
CA GLY A 68 -10.38 17.04 7.57
C GLY A 68 -9.48 17.89 6.68
N GLY A 69 -9.91 18.14 5.45
CA GLY A 69 -9.19 18.87 4.41
C GLY A 69 -8.41 17.95 3.46
N VAL A 70 -8.42 16.64 3.68
CA VAL A 70 -7.89 15.63 2.76
C VAL A 70 -9.05 14.99 2.01
N PRO A 71 -9.18 15.20 0.70
CA PRO A 71 -10.22 14.53 -0.09
C PRO A 71 -10.00 13.01 -0.10
N GLY A 72 -11.01 12.26 -0.44
CA GLY A 72 -10.89 10.81 -0.57
C GLY A 72 -12.19 10.15 -0.97
N THR A 73 -12.20 8.82 -0.91
CA THR A 73 -13.38 7.99 -1.18
C THR A 73 -13.76 7.19 0.05
N LEU A 74 -15.05 7.24 0.41
CA LEU A 74 -15.69 6.30 1.32
C LEU A 74 -16.30 5.17 0.50
N VAL A 75 -15.91 3.94 0.82
CA VAL A 75 -16.49 2.71 0.28
C VAL A 75 -17.40 2.08 1.32
N THR A 76 -18.66 1.92 0.98
CA THR A 76 -19.67 1.35 1.88
C THR A 76 -20.23 0.06 1.28
N PRO A 77 -20.13 -1.09 1.96
CA PRO A 77 -20.78 -2.32 1.50
C PRO A 77 -22.29 -2.25 1.74
N ASP A 78 -23.08 -2.94 0.92
CA ASP A 78 -24.53 -3.02 1.10
C ASP A 78 -24.90 -3.69 2.45
N GLU A 79 -24.11 -4.66 2.89
CA GLU A 79 -24.25 -5.33 4.19
C GLU A 79 -23.12 -4.90 5.13
N ILE A 80 -23.43 -4.03 6.09
CA ILE A 80 -22.50 -3.63 7.15
C ILE A 80 -22.62 -4.64 8.30
N LYS A 81 -21.50 -5.34 8.60
CA LYS A 81 -21.42 -6.38 9.66
C LYS A 81 -20.71 -5.88 10.91
N THR A 82 -19.98 -4.77 10.80
CA THR A 82 -19.19 -4.21 11.89
C THR A 82 -19.16 -2.68 11.83
N ASP A 83 -19.00 -2.05 12.97
CA ASP A 83 -18.73 -0.61 13.10
C ASP A 83 -17.25 -0.26 12.90
N ALA A 84 -16.39 -1.27 12.80
CA ALA A 84 -14.99 -1.07 12.46
C ALA A 84 -14.84 -0.49 11.06
N VAL A 85 -13.73 0.20 10.84
CA VAL A 85 -13.39 0.79 9.54
C VAL A 85 -11.96 0.43 9.13
N VAL A 86 -11.72 0.42 7.82
CA VAL A 86 -10.38 0.30 7.26
C VAL A 86 -9.98 1.64 6.65
N MET A 87 -8.82 2.16 6.98
CA MET A 87 -8.16 3.19 6.19
C MET A 87 -7.22 2.49 5.22
N TYR A 88 -7.58 2.50 3.93
CA TYR A 88 -6.76 1.93 2.87
C TYR A 88 -5.87 3.01 2.27
N ILE A 89 -4.57 2.84 2.43
CA ILE A 89 -3.54 3.78 1.98
C ILE A 89 -2.99 3.27 0.66
N HIS A 90 -3.28 3.97 -0.42
CA HIS A 90 -2.90 3.52 -1.75
C HIS A 90 -1.39 3.64 -2.03
N GLY A 91 -0.89 2.83 -2.96
CA GLY A 91 0.46 2.89 -3.47
C GLY A 91 0.65 3.89 -4.61
N GLY A 92 1.58 3.57 -5.54
CA GLY A 92 1.91 4.44 -6.67
C GLY A 92 3.17 5.27 -6.42
N ALA A 93 4.10 4.75 -5.61
CA ALA A 93 5.43 5.33 -5.35
C ALA A 93 5.40 6.79 -4.85
N TYR A 94 4.31 7.21 -4.20
CA TYR A 94 4.06 8.60 -3.77
C TYR A 94 3.94 9.60 -4.93
N ILE A 95 3.94 9.15 -6.19
CA ILE A 95 3.99 9.97 -7.42
C ILE A 95 2.67 9.89 -8.18
N VAL A 96 2.08 8.70 -8.25
CA VAL A 96 0.85 8.39 -8.96
C VAL A 96 -0.18 7.74 -8.01
N GLY A 97 -1.37 7.50 -8.51
CA GLY A 97 -2.47 6.94 -7.73
C GLY A 97 -3.51 8.00 -7.36
N ARG A 98 -4.75 7.55 -7.30
CA ARG A 98 -5.94 8.29 -6.84
C ARG A 98 -6.97 7.28 -6.35
N PRO A 99 -7.85 7.64 -5.41
CA PRO A 99 -8.81 6.70 -4.82
C PRO A 99 -9.66 5.92 -5.82
N ASP A 100 -10.04 6.53 -6.96
CA ASP A 100 -10.86 5.89 -8.00
C ASP A 100 -10.17 4.70 -8.67
N GLY A 101 -8.85 4.71 -8.82
CA GLY A 101 -8.08 3.57 -9.29
C GLY A 101 -8.08 2.38 -8.32
N TYR A 102 -8.35 2.62 -7.06
CA TYR A 102 -8.31 1.62 -5.98
C TYR A 102 -9.71 1.13 -5.55
N HIS A 103 -10.76 1.45 -6.30
CA HIS A 103 -12.11 0.97 -6.04
C HIS A 103 -12.21 -0.57 -6.00
N GLY A 104 -11.43 -1.27 -6.83
CA GLY A 104 -11.39 -2.73 -6.86
C GLY A 104 -10.96 -3.31 -5.52
N ILE A 105 -9.78 -2.92 -5.05
CA ILE A 105 -9.22 -3.46 -3.79
C ILE A 105 -9.96 -2.93 -2.56
N GLY A 106 -10.31 -1.64 -2.53
CA GLY A 106 -11.10 -1.06 -1.44
C GLY A 106 -12.49 -1.68 -1.34
N GLY A 107 -13.13 -1.97 -2.48
CA GLY A 107 -14.41 -2.66 -2.55
C GLY A 107 -14.34 -4.11 -2.05
N ASN A 108 -13.26 -4.82 -2.38
CA ASN A 108 -13.02 -6.17 -1.85
C ASN A 108 -12.88 -6.16 -0.31
N TYR A 109 -12.07 -5.26 0.26
CA TYR A 109 -11.99 -5.10 1.71
C TYR A 109 -13.35 -4.79 2.32
N ALA A 110 -14.08 -3.82 1.76
CA ALA A 110 -15.38 -3.44 2.27
C ALA A 110 -16.37 -4.61 2.29
N LYS A 111 -16.45 -5.35 1.19
CA LYS A 111 -17.38 -6.49 1.05
C LYS A 111 -17.00 -7.67 1.94
N MET A 112 -15.71 -8.03 1.98
CA MET A 112 -15.25 -9.20 2.73
C MET A 112 -15.37 -8.99 4.23
N LEU A 113 -15.00 -7.80 4.73
CA LEU A 113 -15.11 -7.43 6.15
C LEU A 113 -16.54 -7.03 6.55
N GLY A 114 -17.40 -6.63 5.62
CA GLY A 114 -18.65 -5.95 5.95
C GLY A 114 -18.39 -4.62 6.68
N ALA A 115 -17.33 -3.92 6.34
CA ALA A 115 -16.84 -2.71 6.99
C ALA A 115 -16.74 -1.55 5.99
N ARG A 116 -16.83 -0.31 6.50
CA ARG A 116 -16.52 0.87 5.68
C ARG A 116 -15.02 0.95 5.42
N VAL A 117 -14.64 1.38 4.20
CA VAL A 117 -13.25 1.62 3.84
C VAL A 117 -13.08 3.08 3.43
N TYR A 118 -12.10 3.76 3.98
CA TYR A 118 -11.72 5.14 3.65
C TYR A 118 -10.42 5.13 2.87
N ILE A 119 -10.41 5.74 1.69
CA ILE A 119 -9.23 5.81 0.81
C ILE A 119 -8.86 7.29 0.68
N PRO A 120 -7.85 7.80 1.41
CA PRO A 120 -7.40 9.18 1.31
C PRO A 120 -6.73 9.46 -0.04
N ASP A 121 -7.02 10.63 -0.62
CA ASP A 121 -6.35 11.20 -1.79
C ASP A 121 -5.26 12.16 -1.31
N TYR A 122 -4.19 11.59 -0.78
CA TYR A 122 -3.07 12.35 -0.23
C TYR A 122 -2.25 13.02 -1.34
N ARG A 123 -1.62 14.16 -1.02
CA ARG A 123 -0.79 14.91 -1.96
C ARG A 123 0.41 14.10 -2.44
N LEU A 124 0.70 14.22 -3.74
CA LEU A 124 1.71 13.44 -4.45
C LEU A 124 2.93 14.30 -4.82
N ALA A 125 4.09 13.65 -4.84
CA ALA A 125 5.31 14.19 -5.43
C ALA A 125 5.21 14.14 -6.97
N PRO A 126 6.02 14.91 -7.72
CA PRO A 126 7.05 15.81 -7.24
C PRO A 126 6.54 17.18 -6.74
N GLU A 127 5.25 17.51 -6.93
CA GLU A 127 4.67 18.79 -6.53
C GLU A 127 4.67 18.96 -5.00
N HIS A 128 4.38 17.85 -4.29
CA HIS A 128 4.36 17.81 -2.84
C HIS A 128 5.25 16.66 -2.36
N LYS A 129 6.54 16.98 -2.17
CA LYS A 129 7.54 16.02 -1.70
C LYS A 129 7.28 15.58 -0.26
N PHE A 130 8.05 14.60 0.19
CA PHE A 130 8.08 14.20 1.60
C PHE A 130 8.18 15.43 2.52
N PRO A 131 7.39 15.50 3.63
CA PRO A 131 6.52 14.45 4.15
C PRO A 131 5.02 14.58 3.78
N ALA A 132 4.65 15.34 2.74
CA ALA A 132 3.27 15.74 2.47
C ALA A 132 2.26 14.57 2.45
N SER A 133 2.62 13.43 1.84
CA SER A 133 1.74 12.23 1.80
C SER A 133 1.53 11.62 3.19
N ILE A 134 2.56 11.65 4.03
CA ILE A 134 2.48 11.16 5.42
C ILE A 134 1.60 12.08 6.25
N ASP A 135 1.79 13.40 6.11
CA ASP A 135 1.02 14.42 6.84
C ASP A 135 -0.46 14.34 6.50
N ASP A 136 -0.80 14.21 5.21
CA ASP A 136 -2.18 14.11 4.77
C ASP A 136 -2.84 12.81 5.25
N THR A 137 -2.14 11.68 5.15
CA THR A 137 -2.67 10.40 5.62
C THR A 137 -2.85 10.38 7.13
N LEU A 138 -1.92 11.00 7.87
CA LEU A 138 -2.07 11.19 9.31
C LEU A 138 -3.25 12.12 9.64
N ARG A 139 -3.46 13.19 8.87
CA ARG A 139 -4.61 14.09 9.02
C ARG A 139 -5.94 13.35 8.78
N ALA A 140 -5.99 12.48 7.77
CA ALA A 140 -7.15 11.62 7.51
C ALA A 140 -7.43 10.69 8.70
N TYR A 141 -6.38 10.13 9.32
CA TYR A 141 -6.52 9.32 10.53
C TYR A 141 -7.04 10.15 11.73
N GLU A 142 -6.47 11.34 11.97
CA GLU A 142 -6.95 12.25 13.01
C GLU A 142 -8.45 12.55 12.82
N TRP A 143 -8.88 12.79 11.58
CA TRP A 143 -10.28 13.02 11.27
C TRP A 143 -11.17 11.82 11.61
N LEU A 144 -10.73 10.58 11.34
CA LEU A 144 -11.49 9.39 11.76
C LEU A 144 -11.71 9.36 13.29
N LEU A 145 -10.70 9.73 14.07
CA LEU A 145 -10.80 9.84 15.53
C LEU A 145 -11.76 10.99 15.94
N GLU A 146 -11.72 12.13 15.23
CA GLU A 146 -12.66 13.25 15.43
C GLU A 146 -14.12 12.83 15.14
N GLN A 147 -14.35 11.93 14.18
CA GLN A 147 -15.67 11.33 13.91
C GLN A 147 -16.12 10.36 15.01
N LYS A 148 -15.37 10.27 16.13
CA LYS A 148 -15.66 9.37 17.26
C LYS A 148 -15.55 7.89 16.93
N ILE A 149 -14.81 7.53 15.89
CA ILE A 149 -14.47 6.14 15.62
C ILE A 149 -13.34 5.76 16.58
N PRO A 150 -13.54 4.82 17.50
CA PRO A 150 -12.48 4.44 18.44
C PRO A 150 -11.27 3.85 17.71
N ALA A 151 -10.06 4.17 18.14
CA ALA A 151 -8.84 3.70 17.49
C ALA A 151 -8.77 2.16 17.41
N ASN A 152 -9.27 1.45 18.42
CA ASN A 152 -9.36 -0.01 18.42
C ASN A 152 -10.43 -0.58 17.45
N ARG A 153 -11.15 0.29 16.73
CA ARG A 153 -12.08 -0.06 15.65
C ARG A 153 -11.55 0.39 14.27
N ILE A 154 -10.31 0.86 14.21
CA ILE A 154 -9.66 1.30 12.94
C ILE A 154 -8.55 0.31 12.60
N ALA A 155 -8.56 -0.20 11.37
CA ALA A 155 -7.46 -0.95 10.78
C ALA A 155 -6.80 -0.13 9.67
N PHE A 156 -5.48 -0.24 9.51
CA PHE A 156 -4.79 0.28 8.35
C PHE A 156 -4.48 -0.86 7.39
N SER A 157 -4.65 -0.61 6.09
CA SER A 157 -4.13 -1.48 5.03
C SER A 157 -3.56 -0.63 3.92
N GLY A 158 -2.62 -1.17 3.16
CA GLY A 158 -2.05 -0.46 2.03
C GLY A 158 -1.01 -1.30 1.31
N GLU A 159 -0.72 -0.92 0.05
CA GLU A 159 0.26 -1.63 -0.76
C GLU A 159 1.39 -0.71 -1.24
N SER A 160 2.58 -1.27 -1.52
CA SER A 160 3.72 -0.55 -2.07
C SER A 160 4.16 0.62 -1.17
N ALA A 161 4.15 1.85 -1.69
CA ALA A 161 4.32 3.08 -0.91
C ALA A 161 3.29 3.16 0.23
N GLY A 162 2.02 2.84 -0.06
CA GLY A 162 0.95 2.75 0.95
C GLY A 162 1.22 1.67 1.99
N GLY A 163 1.80 0.53 1.59
CA GLY A 163 2.23 -0.53 2.50
C GLY A 163 3.29 -0.07 3.49
N ALA A 164 4.28 0.72 3.04
CA ALA A 164 5.23 1.38 3.92
C ALA A 164 4.55 2.42 4.83
N MET A 165 3.60 3.20 4.27
CA MET A 165 2.84 4.21 5.02
C MET A 165 1.96 3.61 6.12
N VAL A 166 1.51 2.35 6.03
CA VAL A 166 0.84 1.67 7.14
C VAL A 166 1.67 1.79 8.42
N VAL A 167 2.97 1.53 8.33
CA VAL A 167 3.89 1.63 9.49
C VAL A 167 4.26 3.09 9.77
N SER A 168 4.63 3.85 8.74
CA SER A 168 5.09 5.24 8.88
C SER A 168 4.04 6.14 9.53
N VAL A 169 2.77 6.00 9.16
CA VAL A 169 1.67 6.80 9.73
C VAL A 169 1.38 6.37 11.17
N MET A 170 1.50 5.08 11.51
CA MET A 170 1.42 4.63 12.91
C MET A 170 2.55 5.22 13.76
N VAL A 171 3.79 5.26 13.23
CA VAL A 171 4.93 5.90 13.90
C VAL A 171 4.68 7.39 14.08
N ALA A 172 4.18 8.08 13.06
CA ALA A 172 3.84 9.50 13.14
C ALA A 172 2.70 9.76 14.17
N ALA A 173 1.65 8.93 14.18
CA ALA A 173 0.57 8.99 15.16
C ALA A 173 1.09 8.80 16.60
N LYS A 174 1.94 7.79 16.81
CA LYS A 174 2.61 7.54 18.10
C LYS A 174 3.42 8.77 18.55
N SER A 175 4.18 9.37 17.65
CA SER A 175 5.01 10.54 17.95
C SER A 175 4.18 11.76 18.36
N LYS A 176 2.94 11.87 17.88
CA LYS A 176 1.96 12.89 18.29
C LYS A 176 1.17 12.52 19.55
N GLY A 177 1.39 11.34 20.12
CA GLY A 177 0.61 10.86 21.28
C GLY A 177 -0.84 10.49 20.94
N LEU A 178 -1.16 10.24 19.68
CA LEU A 178 -2.49 9.78 19.26
C LEU A 178 -2.68 8.31 19.62
N PRO A 179 -3.92 7.87 19.93
CA PRO A 179 -4.20 6.45 20.05
C PRO A 179 -3.89 5.75 18.72
N LEU A 180 -3.34 4.54 18.78
CA LEU A 180 -2.97 3.77 17.59
C LEU A 180 -4.13 2.92 17.07
N PRO A 181 -4.21 2.64 15.75
CA PRO A 181 -5.20 1.72 15.22
C PRO A 181 -5.03 0.31 15.81
N ALA A 182 -6.03 -0.55 15.65
CA ALA A 182 -6.02 -1.90 16.17
C ALA A 182 -4.98 -2.82 15.51
N VAL A 183 -4.72 -2.64 14.22
CA VAL A 183 -3.98 -3.58 13.39
C VAL A 183 -3.54 -2.92 12.07
N GLY A 184 -2.45 -3.42 11.49
CA GLY A 184 -1.98 -3.04 10.16
C GLY A 184 -1.81 -4.22 9.21
N SER A 185 -2.12 -4.03 7.92
CA SER A 185 -1.81 -4.95 6.83
C SER A 185 -0.98 -4.24 5.78
N SER A 186 0.28 -4.60 5.68
CA SER A 186 1.31 -3.98 4.84
C SER A 186 1.62 -4.92 3.67
N ILE A 187 1.13 -4.59 2.49
CA ILE A 187 1.22 -5.41 1.27
C ILE A 187 2.37 -4.90 0.42
N SER A 188 3.28 -5.77 0.00
CA SER A 188 4.40 -5.43 -0.89
C SER A 188 5.13 -4.13 -0.49
N PRO A 189 5.48 -3.89 0.78
CA PRO A 189 5.87 -2.58 1.28
C PRO A 189 7.18 -2.07 0.66
N TRP A 190 7.16 -0.84 0.13
CA TRP A 190 8.37 -0.12 -0.25
C TRP A 190 8.99 0.55 0.98
N ALA A 191 9.54 -0.28 1.87
CA ALA A 191 9.89 0.11 3.24
C ALA A 191 11.31 0.64 3.45
N ASN A 192 12.15 0.66 2.39
CA ASN A 192 13.55 1.08 2.44
C ASN A 192 13.98 1.80 1.15
N LEU A 193 13.97 3.12 1.18
CA LEU A 193 14.30 3.95 0.01
C LEU A 193 15.82 4.08 -0.26
N GLU A 194 16.67 3.45 0.56
CA GLU A 194 18.09 3.28 0.26
C GLU A 194 18.36 2.16 -0.77
N HIS A 195 17.37 1.28 -0.99
CA HIS A 195 17.46 0.15 -1.92
C HIS A 195 18.70 -0.73 -1.70
N THR A 196 19.02 -1.01 -0.44
CA THR A 196 20.23 -1.76 -0.03
C THR A 196 19.97 -3.26 0.15
N GLY A 197 18.76 -3.72 -0.10
CA GLY A 197 18.39 -5.14 0.01
C GLY A 197 18.97 -5.98 -1.13
N ALA A 198 19.33 -7.24 -0.86
CA ALA A 198 19.87 -8.15 -1.88
C ALA A 198 18.88 -8.42 -3.02
N SER A 199 17.58 -8.38 -2.74
CA SER A 199 16.54 -8.57 -3.76
C SER A 199 16.55 -7.49 -4.84
N MET A 200 17.02 -6.28 -4.54
CA MET A 200 17.17 -5.19 -5.51
C MET A 200 18.10 -5.54 -6.69
N SER A 201 18.92 -6.58 -6.56
CA SER A 201 19.78 -7.09 -7.63
C SER A 201 19.43 -8.52 -8.05
N ASN A 202 19.13 -9.43 -7.11
CA ASN A 202 18.90 -10.82 -7.46
C ASN A 202 17.44 -11.13 -7.88
N ARG A 203 16.55 -10.14 -7.84
CA ARG A 203 15.19 -10.18 -8.40
C ARG A 203 15.01 -9.25 -9.60
N GLU A 204 16.05 -8.54 -10.02
CA GLU A 204 16.01 -7.72 -11.23
C GLU A 204 15.63 -8.58 -12.44
N GLY A 205 14.57 -8.16 -13.16
CA GLY A 205 14.01 -8.91 -14.29
C GLY A 205 13.05 -10.05 -13.93
N LEU A 206 12.89 -10.38 -12.63
CA LEU A 206 11.83 -11.29 -12.17
C LEU A 206 10.56 -10.50 -11.75
N ASP A 207 10.73 -9.30 -11.23
CA ASP A 207 9.63 -8.37 -10.97
C ASP A 207 9.26 -7.68 -12.29
N PRO A 208 8.06 -7.91 -12.83
CA PRO A 208 7.67 -7.35 -14.13
C PRO A 208 7.33 -5.86 -14.07
N LEU A 209 7.17 -5.30 -12.87
CA LEU A 209 6.71 -3.91 -12.65
C LEU A 209 7.83 -2.97 -12.24
N ASN A 210 8.84 -3.47 -11.55
CA ASN A 210 9.86 -2.66 -10.93
C ASN A 210 11.25 -2.98 -11.46
N SER A 211 12.08 -1.94 -11.55
CA SER A 211 13.52 -2.06 -11.67
C SER A 211 14.20 -1.13 -10.67
N LYS A 212 15.38 -1.52 -10.17
CA LYS A 212 16.09 -0.70 -9.19
C LYS A 212 16.36 0.71 -9.70
N SER A 213 16.71 0.85 -10.97
CA SER A 213 17.00 2.15 -11.58
C SER A 213 15.78 3.08 -11.60
N VAL A 214 14.59 2.53 -11.82
CA VAL A 214 13.31 3.28 -11.76
C VAL A 214 12.98 3.64 -10.32
N LEU A 215 13.08 2.70 -9.39
CA LEU A 215 12.84 2.95 -7.96
C LEU A 215 13.75 4.06 -7.41
N ASP A 216 15.03 4.10 -7.82
CA ASP A 216 15.98 5.16 -7.43
C ASP A 216 15.52 6.55 -7.91
N ILE A 217 14.89 6.65 -9.09
CA ILE A 217 14.37 7.91 -9.63
C ILE A 217 13.11 8.33 -8.85
N LEU A 218 12.19 7.40 -8.61
CA LEU A 218 10.97 7.65 -7.86
C LEU A 218 11.27 8.08 -6.43
N ALA A 219 12.22 7.41 -5.76
CA ALA A 219 12.66 7.76 -4.41
C ALA A 219 13.19 9.20 -4.35
N ARG A 220 14.06 9.59 -5.30
CA ARG A 220 14.58 10.97 -5.37
C ARG A 220 13.47 11.99 -5.61
N ALA A 221 12.53 11.71 -6.50
CA ALA A 221 11.41 12.59 -6.78
C ALA A 221 10.51 12.81 -5.55
N PHE A 222 10.30 11.76 -4.76
CA PHE A 222 9.54 11.81 -3.51
C PHE A 222 10.30 12.53 -2.39
N LEU A 223 11.55 12.13 -2.15
CA LEU A 223 12.34 12.61 -1.00
C LEU A 223 12.78 14.07 -1.12
N GLY A 224 13.07 14.54 -2.36
CA GLY A 224 13.78 15.81 -2.55
C GLY A 224 15.14 15.76 -1.86
N ASP A 225 15.36 16.67 -0.90
CA ASP A 225 16.62 16.77 -0.15
C ASP A 225 16.65 15.91 1.13
N THR A 226 15.56 15.18 1.41
CA THR A 226 15.48 14.30 2.59
C THR A 226 16.31 13.03 2.39
N LEU A 227 16.99 12.58 3.45
CA LEU A 227 17.76 11.34 3.42
C LEU A 227 16.83 10.13 3.24
N ALA A 228 17.28 9.16 2.45
CA ALA A 228 16.50 7.95 2.16
C ALA A 228 16.24 7.08 3.40
N ASN A 229 17.07 7.18 4.45
CA ASN A 229 16.89 6.48 5.73
C ASN A 229 16.07 7.28 6.75
N HIS A 230 15.40 8.36 6.33
CA HIS A 230 14.50 9.06 7.25
C HIS A 230 13.41 8.08 7.74
N PRO A 231 13.16 7.97 9.08
CA PRO A 231 12.29 6.94 9.66
C PRO A 231 10.86 6.90 9.10
N LEU A 232 10.28 8.06 8.75
CA LEU A 232 8.93 8.12 8.17
C LEU A 232 8.91 7.85 6.65
N ALA A 233 10.05 7.94 5.96
CA ALA A 233 10.17 7.58 4.55
C ALA A 233 10.56 6.11 4.37
N SER A 234 11.33 5.57 5.30
CA SER A 234 11.84 4.19 5.31
C SER A 234 11.63 3.56 6.69
N PRO A 235 10.45 2.98 6.95
CA PRO A 235 10.07 2.50 8.28
C PRO A 235 10.93 1.35 8.81
N VAL A 236 11.79 0.74 8.01
CA VAL A 236 12.84 -0.18 8.51
C VAL A 236 13.85 0.49 9.46
N PHE A 237 13.88 1.83 9.51
CA PHE A 237 14.73 2.63 10.42
C PHE A 237 13.95 3.33 11.53
N ALA A 238 12.62 3.13 11.61
CA ALA A 238 11.77 3.83 12.56
C ALA A 238 11.77 3.19 13.94
N ASP A 239 11.45 3.97 14.99
CA ASP A 239 11.08 3.40 16.29
C ASP A 239 9.66 2.81 16.24
N VAL A 240 9.59 1.50 16.01
CA VAL A 240 8.34 0.74 15.90
C VAL A 240 7.86 0.16 17.24
N THR A 241 8.56 0.45 18.36
CA THR A 241 8.18 -0.05 19.69
C THR A 241 6.75 0.34 20.04
N GLY A 242 5.96 -0.62 20.48
CA GLY A 242 4.56 -0.38 20.90
C GLY A 242 3.55 -0.22 19.78
N LEU A 243 3.93 -0.45 18.52
CA LEU A 243 2.97 -0.51 17.42
C LEU A 243 2.02 -1.72 17.58
N PRO A 244 0.80 -1.65 17.02
CA PRO A 244 -0.14 -2.76 17.01
C PRO A 244 0.34 -3.91 16.14
N PRO A 245 -0.35 -5.08 16.15
CA PRO A 245 -0.03 -6.19 15.25
C PRO A 245 0.00 -5.80 13.77
N ILE A 246 0.99 -6.31 13.04
CA ILE A 246 1.18 -6.01 11.61
C ILE A 246 1.33 -7.30 10.82
N LEU A 247 0.54 -7.44 9.73
CA LEU A 247 0.77 -8.41 8.67
C LEU A 247 1.66 -7.76 7.62
N VAL A 248 2.69 -8.48 7.17
CA VAL A 248 3.53 -8.12 6.02
C VAL A 248 3.37 -9.21 4.97
N GLN A 249 2.85 -8.87 3.79
CA GLN A 249 2.74 -9.78 2.65
C GLN A 249 3.68 -9.31 1.54
N ILE A 250 4.42 -10.25 0.92
CA ILE A 250 5.38 -9.95 -0.13
C ILE A 250 5.46 -11.10 -1.15
N GLY A 251 5.56 -10.78 -2.43
CA GLY A 251 5.82 -11.75 -3.48
C GLY A 251 7.30 -12.16 -3.54
N GLU A 252 7.56 -13.43 -3.82
CA GLU A 252 8.92 -13.97 -3.93
C GLU A 252 9.75 -13.28 -5.04
N ASN A 253 9.10 -12.87 -6.12
CA ASN A 253 9.76 -12.25 -7.28
C ASN A 253 9.97 -10.74 -7.15
N GLU A 254 9.48 -10.12 -6.08
CA GLU A 254 9.56 -8.67 -5.92
C GLU A 254 10.98 -8.16 -5.58
N LEU A 255 11.35 -7.03 -6.17
CA LEU A 255 12.56 -6.29 -5.77
C LEU A 255 12.52 -5.90 -4.28
N MET A 256 11.33 -5.65 -3.74
CA MET A 256 11.11 -5.21 -2.36
C MET A 256 11.12 -6.36 -1.34
N LEU A 257 11.38 -7.63 -1.76
CA LEU A 257 11.40 -8.78 -0.87
C LEU A 257 12.31 -8.59 0.36
N SER A 258 13.55 -8.14 0.15
CA SER A 258 14.48 -7.89 1.26
C SER A 258 14.01 -6.78 2.20
N ASP A 259 13.31 -5.77 1.69
CA ASP A 259 12.81 -4.65 2.48
C ASP A 259 11.64 -5.10 3.37
N ALA A 260 10.73 -5.93 2.84
CA ALA A 260 9.65 -6.54 3.60
C ALA A 260 10.18 -7.48 4.70
N MET A 261 11.19 -8.30 4.38
CA MET A 261 11.87 -9.18 5.34
C MET A 261 12.52 -8.36 6.46
N ARG A 262 13.24 -7.29 6.12
CA ARG A 262 13.86 -6.38 7.09
C ARG A 262 12.83 -5.69 7.97
N LEU A 263 11.73 -5.21 7.38
CA LEU A 263 10.64 -4.60 8.13
C LEU A 263 10.03 -5.59 9.14
N ALA A 264 9.74 -6.82 8.71
CA ALA A 264 9.17 -7.84 9.58
C ALA A 264 10.13 -8.21 10.72
N THR A 265 11.43 -8.38 10.42
CA THR A 265 12.45 -8.62 11.44
C THR A 265 12.55 -7.45 12.41
N HIS A 266 12.59 -6.22 11.92
CA HIS A 266 12.65 -5.01 12.74
C HIS A 266 11.44 -4.87 13.68
N LEU A 267 10.24 -5.17 13.19
CA LEU A 267 9.02 -5.21 14.01
C LEU A 267 9.13 -6.26 15.11
N ALA A 268 9.57 -7.49 14.76
CA ALA A 268 9.74 -8.59 15.74
C ALA A 268 10.77 -8.28 16.81
N ASP A 269 11.95 -7.75 16.44
CA ASP A 269 13.02 -7.36 17.36
C ASP A 269 12.54 -6.29 18.36
N ASN A 270 11.58 -5.46 17.97
CA ASN A 270 10.95 -4.45 18.83
C ASN A 270 9.67 -4.94 19.52
N ARG A 271 9.43 -6.25 19.57
CA ARG A 271 8.29 -6.91 20.26
C ARG A 271 6.93 -6.53 19.71
N VAL A 272 6.86 -6.11 18.46
CA VAL A 272 5.60 -5.96 17.73
C VAL A 272 5.17 -7.34 17.20
N ARG A 273 3.92 -7.73 17.44
CA ARG A 273 3.38 -8.96 16.85
C ARG A 273 3.35 -8.80 15.33
N VAL A 274 4.11 -9.60 14.62
CA VAL A 274 4.20 -9.57 13.16
C VAL A 274 3.90 -10.95 12.56
N ASN A 275 3.10 -10.98 11.49
CA ASN A 275 2.99 -12.11 10.59
C ASN A 275 3.67 -11.71 9.29
N LEU A 276 4.56 -12.58 8.78
CA LEU A 276 5.20 -12.42 7.47
C LEU A 276 4.76 -13.54 6.55
N GLU A 277 4.25 -13.18 5.39
CA GLU A 277 3.87 -14.12 4.33
C GLU A 277 4.68 -13.81 3.07
N VAL A 278 5.53 -14.76 2.65
CA VAL A 278 6.23 -14.72 1.37
C VAL A 278 5.48 -15.62 0.41
N TRP A 279 4.94 -15.04 -0.66
CA TRP A 279 4.09 -15.75 -1.61
C TRP A 279 4.92 -16.24 -2.82
N PRO A 280 5.04 -17.58 -3.04
CA PRO A 280 5.85 -18.13 -4.11
C PRO A 280 5.44 -17.60 -5.48
N ALA A 281 6.44 -17.23 -6.29
CA ALA A 281 6.30 -16.74 -7.66
C ALA A 281 5.43 -15.47 -7.84
N MET A 282 4.92 -14.87 -6.77
CA MET A 282 4.12 -13.66 -6.88
C MET A 282 4.99 -12.43 -7.16
N PHE A 283 4.38 -11.49 -7.87
CA PHE A 283 4.92 -10.21 -8.28
C PHE A 283 4.33 -9.07 -7.44
N HIS A 284 4.79 -7.84 -7.66
CA HIS A 284 4.41 -6.68 -6.87
C HIS A 284 2.89 -6.43 -6.87
N ALA A 285 2.29 -6.35 -5.67
CA ALA A 285 0.88 -6.04 -5.42
C ALA A 285 -0.12 -6.93 -6.20
N TRP A 286 0.17 -8.22 -6.34
CA TRP A 286 -0.68 -9.20 -7.04
C TRP A 286 -2.13 -9.26 -6.53
N HIS A 287 -2.40 -8.70 -5.37
CA HIS A 287 -3.73 -8.56 -4.75
C HIS A 287 -4.74 -7.84 -5.65
N PHE A 288 -4.27 -6.91 -6.50
CA PHE A 288 -5.14 -6.25 -7.47
C PHE A 288 -5.84 -7.22 -8.41
N TYR A 289 -5.23 -8.35 -8.66
CA TYR A 289 -5.74 -9.37 -9.58
C TYR A 289 -6.54 -10.48 -8.89
N ALA A 290 -7.04 -10.25 -7.68
CA ALA A 290 -7.80 -11.23 -6.90
C ALA A 290 -8.99 -11.85 -7.67
N ALA A 291 -9.61 -11.11 -8.58
CA ALA A 291 -10.70 -11.63 -9.43
C ALA A 291 -10.23 -12.61 -10.51
N MET A 292 -8.93 -12.66 -10.83
CA MET A 292 -8.36 -13.44 -11.94
C MET A 292 -7.24 -14.38 -11.49
N LEU A 293 -6.69 -14.18 -10.30
CA LEU A 293 -5.54 -14.87 -9.74
C LEU A 293 -5.91 -15.46 -8.37
N PRO A 294 -5.98 -16.79 -8.25
CA PRO A 294 -6.33 -17.44 -6.97
C PRO A 294 -5.43 -17.03 -5.81
N GLU A 295 -4.13 -16.84 -6.04
CA GLU A 295 -3.15 -16.37 -5.06
C GLU A 295 -3.47 -14.94 -4.59
N GLY A 296 -3.96 -14.09 -5.49
CA GLY A 296 -4.44 -12.75 -5.14
C GLY A 296 -5.65 -12.79 -4.22
N GLN A 297 -6.63 -13.66 -4.53
CA GLN A 297 -7.81 -13.87 -3.69
C GLN A 297 -7.42 -14.41 -2.31
N GLN A 298 -6.57 -15.43 -2.25
CA GLN A 298 -6.11 -16.04 -0.99
C GLN A 298 -5.32 -15.05 -0.13
N ALA A 299 -4.48 -14.21 -0.74
CA ALA A 299 -3.75 -13.18 -0.02
C ALA A 299 -4.69 -12.11 0.57
N MET A 300 -5.70 -11.67 -0.20
CA MET A 300 -6.75 -10.79 0.32
C MET A 300 -7.51 -11.41 1.48
N GLU A 301 -7.91 -12.68 1.37
CA GLU A 301 -8.57 -13.41 2.46
C GLU A 301 -7.69 -13.53 3.71
N SER A 302 -6.38 -13.75 3.54
CA SER A 302 -5.44 -13.79 4.66
C SER A 302 -5.35 -12.42 5.35
N SER A 303 -5.25 -11.34 4.56
CA SER A 303 -5.25 -9.98 5.09
C SER A 303 -6.54 -9.65 5.87
N VAL A 304 -7.68 -10.00 5.32
CA VAL A 304 -8.99 -9.82 5.97
C VAL A 304 -9.06 -10.56 7.30
N ARG A 305 -8.72 -11.86 7.34
CA ARG A 305 -8.70 -12.64 8.58
C ARG A 305 -7.77 -12.06 9.64
N PHE A 306 -6.60 -11.54 9.21
CA PHE A 306 -5.67 -10.90 10.14
C PHE A 306 -6.25 -9.60 10.74
N ILE A 307 -6.90 -8.78 9.89
CA ILE A 307 -7.59 -7.55 10.33
C ILE A 307 -8.73 -7.89 11.30
N GLU A 308 -9.58 -8.85 10.97
CA GLU A 308 -10.70 -9.30 11.86
C GLU A 308 -10.18 -9.75 13.23
N THR A 309 -9.10 -10.55 13.23
CA THR A 309 -8.46 -11.01 14.47
C THR A 309 -7.92 -9.83 15.29
N GLY A 310 -7.19 -8.90 14.65
CA GLY A 310 -6.64 -7.73 15.32
C GLY A 310 -7.70 -6.81 15.92
N LEU A 311 -8.80 -6.57 15.19
CA LEU A 311 -9.94 -5.80 15.67
C LEU A 311 -10.64 -6.48 16.86
N ALA A 312 -10.79 -7.80 16.83
CA ALA A 312 -11.37 -8.57 17.91
C ALA A 312 -10.50 -8.57 19.17
N ASP A 313 -9.18 -8.73 19.02
CA ASP A 313 -8.22 -8.71 20.13
C ASP A 313 -8.13 -7.32 20.79
N ALA A 314 -8.17 -6.25 20.00
CA ALA A 314 -8.13 -4.88 20.50
C ALA A 314 -9.43 -4.45 21.21
N SER A 315 -10.52 -5.20 21.07
CA SER A 315 -11.82 -4.91 21.68
C SER A 315 -12.01 -5.61 23.04
N ARG A 316 -11.05 -6.44 23.47
CA ARG A 316 -11.02 -7.14 24.77
C ARG A 316 -10.32 -6.30 25.83
#